data_ff2c75b2e1d6a684acabd98cd22a43dd
#
_entry.id   ff2c75b2e1d6a684acabd98cd22a43dd
#
_cell.length_a   1.000
_cell.length_b   1.000
_cell.length_c   1.000
_cell.angle_alpha   90.00
_cell.angle_beta   90.00
_cell.angle_gamma   90.00
#
_symmetry.space_group_name_H-M   'P 1'
#
loop_
_entity.id
_entity.type
_entity.pdbx_description
1 polymer ?
#
loop_
_entity_poly.entity_id
_entity_poly.type
_entity_poly.pdbx_seq_one_letter_code
_entity_poly.pdbx_strand_id
1 'polypeptide(L)'
;MDATRCISYLTIENRGPIPPELRPAIGNRIFGCDICQEVCPWNGPKFARRVAGPDRRAGTPDALARPEVPGDLPGTESPSLVELMRMSREDWDRWTRGTALRRAGYAGFKRNVAVAIGNWLAALDGEPPADAVAALRDALRDEEPLVREHAAWALEQARRA
;
A
#
# COMPACT_ATOMS: atom_id res chain seq x y z
N MET A 1 -9.78 20.12 -3.80
CA MET A 1 -8.81 19.03 -3.46
C MET A 1 -7.92 18.83 -4.67
N ASP A 2 -6.61 18.78 -4.48
CA ASP A 2 -5.67 18.48 -5.57
C ASP A 2 -5.54 16.94 -5.70
N ALA A 3 -6.11 16.40 -6.76
CA ALA A 3 -6.14 14.96 -7.00
C ALA A 3 -4.73 14.38 -7.26
N THR A 4 -3.78 15.18 -7.73
CA THR A 4 -2.40 14.72 -8.00
C THR A 4 -1.62 14.43 -6.72
N ARG A 5 -2.08 14.92 -5.58
CA ARG A 5 -1.52 14.68 -4.24
C ARG A 5 -2.28 13.59 -3.46
N CYS A 6 -3.31 13.00 -4.07
CA CYS A 6 -4.10 11.95 -3.45
C CYS A 6 -3.28 10.64 -3.39
N ILE A 7 -3.23 9.98 -2.23
CA ILE A 7 -2.50 8.71 -2.06
C ILE A 7 -3.02 7.65 -3.02
N SER A 8 -4.34 7.54 -3.23
CA SER A 8 -4.90 6.60 -4.21
C SER A 8 -4.39 6.89 -5.62
N TYR A 9 -4.36 8.16 -6.05
CA TYR A 9 -3.80 8.53 -7.34
C TYR A 9 -2.31 8.16 -7.43
N LEU A 10 -1.52 8.53 -6.43
CA LEU A 10 -0.08 8.29 -6.40
C LEU A 10 0.27 6.80 -6.43
N THR A 11 -0.53 5.96 -5.77
CA THR A 11 -0.25 4.52 -5.64
C THR A 11 -0.87 3.66 -6.76
N ILE A 12 -1.88 4.16 -7.47
CA ILE A 12 -2.59 3.40 -8.50
C ILE A 12 -2.35 3.96 -9.90
N GLU A 13 -2.54 5.27 -10.11
CA GLU A 13 -2.59 5.88 -11.44
C GLU A 13 -1.28 6.54 -11.87
N ASN A 14 -0.52 7.09 -10.93
CA ASN A 14 0.74 7.75 -11.22
C ASN A 14 1.76 6.76 -11.80
N ARG A 15 2.27 7.03 -13.00
CA ARG A 15 3.28 6.20 -13.69
C ARG A 15 4.71 6.67 -13.44
N GLY A 16 4.87 7.88 -12.93
CA GLY A 16 6.17 8.49 -12.63
C GLY A 16 6.61 8.29 -11.17
N PRO A 17 7.70 8.97 -10.79
CA PRO A 17 8.14 8.98 -9.41
C PRO A 17 7.13 9.65 -8.48
N ILE A 18 7.10 9.22 -7.24
CA ILE A 18 6.38 9.90 -6.17
C ILE A 18 7.28 11.02 -5.66
N PRO A 19 6.82 12.28 -5.65
CA PRO A 19 7.61 13.40 -5.11
C PRO A 19 8.12 13.09 -3.70
N PRO A 20 9.41 13.34 -3.41
CA PRO A 20 10.02 12.98 -2.12
C PRO A 20 9.26 13.53 -0.91
N GLU A 21 8.73 14.74 -1.02
CA GLU A 21 7.96 15.42 0.03
C GLU A 21 6.62 14.77 0.34
N LEU A 22 6.08 13.94 -0.57
CA LEU A 22 4.82 13.21 -0.38
C LEU A 22 5.02 11.79 0.15
N ARG A 23 6.23 11.22 0.01
CA ARG A 23 6.52 9.83 0.39
C ARG A 23 6.22 9.54 1.86
N PRO A 24 6.59 10.38 2.84
CA PRO A 24 6.28 10.14 4.25
C PRO A 24 4.79 10.05 4.53
N ALA A 25 3.96 10.88 3.89
CA ALA A 25 2.52 10.90 4.09
C ALA A 25 1.80 9.65 3.56
N ILE A 26 2.43 8.87 2.67
CA ILE A 26 1.87 7.62 2.16
C ILE A 26 1.84 6.55 3.27
N GLY A 27 2.80 6.58 4.19
CA GLY A 27 2.94 5.56 5.22
C GLY A 27 3.22 4.18 4.60
N ASN A 28 2.49 3.16 5.03
CA ASN A 28 2.61 1.78 4.54
C ASN A 28 1.60 1.41 3.42
N ARG A 29 0.96 2.40 2.81
CA ARG A 29 -0.06 2.16 1.77
C ARG A 29 0.59 1.85 0.44
N ILE A 30 0.50 0.60 0.02
CA ILE A 30 1.07 0.14 -1.26
C ILE A 30 0.08 0.20 -2.42
N PHE A 31 -1.22 0.27 -2.13
CA PHE A 31 -2.27 0.35 -3.15
C PHE A 31 -3.54 0.96 -2.57
N GLY A 32 -3.91 2.16 -3.03
CA GLY A 32 -5.12 2.84 -2.61
C GLY A 32 -5.05 3.52 -1.23
N CYS A 33 -6.14 4.22 -0.90
CA CYS A 33 -6.30 4.92 0.37
C CYS A 33 -7.77 5.30 0.56
N ASP A 34 -8.34 4.96 1.70
CA ASP A 34 -9.74 5.21 2.04
C ASP A 34 -9.94 6.29 3.11
N ILE A 35 -8.89 7.02 3.51
CA ILE A 35 -8.96 8.04 4.58
C ILE A 35 -10.10 9.04 4.34
N CYS A 36 -10.28 9.52 3.10
CA CYS A 36 -11.35 10.46 2.79
C CYS A 36 -12.75 9.85 2.92
N GLN A 37 -12.87 8.55 2.76
CA GLN A 37 -14.12 7.80 3.00
C GLN A 37 -14.35 7.59 4.50
N GLU A 38 -13.30 7.28 5.24
CA GLU A 38 -13.35 7.05 6.69
C GLU A 38 -13.77 8.30 7.46
N VAL A 39 -13.25 9.48 7.07
CA VAL A 39 -13.57 10.76 7.73
C VAL A 39 -14.84 11.42 7.18
N CYS A 40 -15.46 10.87 6.14
CA CYS A 40 -16.64 11.44 5.51
C CYS A 40 -17.85 11.31 6.45
N PRO A 41 -18.51 12.44 6.84
CA PRO A 41 -19.69 12.37 7.74
C PRO A 41 -20.87 11.60 7.13
N TRP A 42 -20.94 11.49 5.80
CA TRP A 42 -21.95 10.73 5.08
C TRP A 42 -21.74 9.21 5.15
N ASN A 43 -20.53 8.76 5.41
CA ASN A 43 -20.20 7.35 5.63
C ASN A 43 -20.32 6.94 7.11
N GLY A 44 -20.62 7.90 7.98
CA GLY A 44 -20.78 7.63 9.43
C GLY A 44 -22.05 6.83 9.76
N PRO A 45 -22.09 6.15 10.93
CA PRO A 45 -23.19 5.29 11.35
C PRO A 45 -24.56 5.99 11.38
N LYS A 46 -24.59 7.29 11.67
CA LYS A 46 -25.82 8.10 11.68
C LYS A 46 -26.43 8.26 10.29
N PHE A 47 -25.59 8.38 9.26
CA PHE A 47 -26.06 8.51 7.88
C PHE A 47 -26.45 7.17 7.30
N ALA A 48 -25.65 6.12 7.54
CA ALA A 48 -25.97 4.77 7.13
C ALA A 48 -27.38 4.32 7.60
N ARG A 49 -27.79 4.69 8.82
CA ARG A 49 -29.13 4.45 9.32
C ARG A 49 -30.23 5.21 8.55
N ARG A 50 -29.95 6.42 8.09
CA ARG A 50 -30.94 7.23 7.32
C ARG A 50 -31.20 6.65 5.93
N VAL A 51 -30.15 6.16 5.26
CA VAL A 51 -30.24 5.63 3.89
C VAL A 51 -30.74 4.18 3.86
N ALA A 52 -30.43 3.42 4.91
CA ALA A 52 -30.80 2.00 4.98
C ALA A 52 -32.30 1.76 5.26
N GLY A 53 -33.04 2.75 5.77
CA GLY A 53 -34.43 2.56 6.20
C GLY A 53 -34.59 1.62 7.40
N PRO A 54 -35.78 1.53 8.00
CA PRO A 54 -36.01 0.73 9.19
C PRO A 54 -35.91 -0.79 8.99
N ASP A 55 -36.02 -1.28 7.75
CA ASP A 55 -36.06 -2.72 7.43
C ASP A 55 -34.68 -3.32 7.06
N ARG A 56 -33.68 -2.49 6.80
CA ARG A 56 -32.31 -3.03 6.74
C ARG A 56 -31.79 -3.04 8.16
N ARG A 57 -31.67 -4.23 8.72
CA ARG A 57 -30.95 -4.46 9.98
C ARG A 57 -29.73 -3.57 9.92
N ALA A 58 -29.78 -2.45 10.70
CA ALA A 58 -28.64 -1.60 10.87
C ALA A 58 -27.53 -2.54 11.28
N GLY A 59 -26.62 -2.81 10.33
CA GLY A 59 -25.51 -3.65 10.63
C GLY A 59 -24.90 -3.10 11.89
N THR A 60 -24.79 -3.94 12.89
CA THR A 60 -23.93 -3.69 14.03
C THR A 60 -22.62 -3.10 13.53
N PRO A 61 -21.81 -2.42 14.32
CA PRO A 61 -20.45 -2.05 13.96
C PRO A 61 -19.64 -3.18 13.29
N ASP A 62 -20.05 -4.42 13.49
CA ASP A 62 -19.62 -5.63 12.83
C ASP A 62 -20.02 -5.76 11.34
N ALA A 63 -20.97 -4.98 10.84
CA ALA A 63 -21.32 -5.02 9.41
C ALA A 63 -20.48 -4.04 8.56
N LEU A 64 -19.67 -3.20 9.21
CA LEU A 64 -18.47 -2.58 8.65
C LEU A 64 -17.22 -3.40 8.98
N ALA A 65 -17.35 -4.47 9.77
CA ALA A 65 -16.42 -5.58 9.71
C ALA A 65 -16.33 -5.94 8.23
N ARG A 66 -15.13 -5.87 7.67
CA ARG A 66 -14.78 -6.33 6.34
C ARG A 66 -15.76 -7.43 5.92
N PRO A 67 -16.33 -7.37 4.71
CA PRO A 67 -16.94 -8.59 4.19
C PRO A 67 -15.89 -9.65 4.46
N GLU A 68 -16.25 -10.65 5.26
CA GLU A 68 -15.41 -11.83 5.43
C GLU A 68 -15.07 -12.22 4.01
N VAL A 69 -13.85 -11.93 3.60
CA VAL A 69 -13.33 -12.54 2.38
C VAL A 69 -13.49 -14.01 2.65
N PRO A 70 -14.30 -14.75 1.89
CA PRO A 70 -14.62 -16.12 2.23
C PRO A 70 -13.31 -16.89 2.35
N GLY A 71 -13.01 -17.29 3.58
CA GLY A 71 -11.85 -18.09 3.90
C GLY A 71 -10.59 -17.26 4.00
N ASP A 72 -10.12 -17.11 5.20
CA ASP A 72 -8.75 -17.52 5.46
C ASP A 72 -8.59 -18.88 4.79
N LEU A 73 -8.27 -18.84 3.50
CA LEU A 73 -7.74 -20.03 2.84
C LEU A 73 -6.51 -20.38 3.66
N PRO A 74 -6.44 -21.57 4.26
CA PRO A 74 -5.27 -21.99 5.02
C PRO A 74 -4.04 -21.76 4.14
N GLY A 75 -3.11 -20.90 4.57
CA GLY A 75 -1.92 -20.54 3.80
C GLY A 75 -1.95 -19.21 3.05
N THR A 76 -2.96 -18.35 3.20
CA THR A 76 -2.95 -16.97 2.68
C THR A 76 -2.60 -15.96 3.75
N GLU A 77 -1.46 -16.12 4.41
CA GLU A 77 -0.85 -14.99 5.08
C GLU A 77 -0.55 -13.91 4.02
N SER A 78 -0.97 -12.68 4.31
CA SER A 78 -0.63 -11.56 3.42
C SER A 78 0.88 -11.45 3.33
N PRO A 79 1.48 -11.41 2.13
CA PRO A 79 2.92 -11.34 1.99
C PRO A 79 3.47 -10.09 2.67
N SER A 80 4.61 -10.23 3.33
CA SER A 80 5.32 -9.14 3.96
C SER A 80 5.84 -8.12 2.92
N LEU A 81 6.13 -6.89 3.34
CA LEU A 81 6.73 -5.88 2.45
C LEU A 81 8.05 -6.38 1.82
N VAL A 82 8.83 -7.16 2.57
CA VAL A 82 10.10 -7.74 2.10
C VAL A 82 9.85 -8.77 1.00
N GLU A 83 8.88 -9.67 1.17
CA GLU A 83 8.49 -10.64 0.15
C GLU A 83 7.95 -9.95 -1.09
N LEU A 84 7.11 -8.92 -0.93
CA LEU A 84 6.61 -8.11 -2.03
C LEU A 84 7.76 -7.39 -2.77
N MET A 85 8.79 -6.91 -2.05
CA MET A 85 9.95 -6.28 -2.67
C MET A 85 10.81 -7.26 -3.46
N ARG A 86 10.90 -8.52 -3.03
CA ARG A 86 11.65 -9.59 -3.72
C ARG A 86 10.86 -10.27 -4.84
N MET A 87 9.56 -10.04 -4.91
CA MET A 87 8.69 -10.68 -5.90
C MET A 87 9.16 -10.38 -7.32
N SER A 88 9.33 -11.44 -8.13
CA SER A 88 9.67 -11.32 -9.54
C SER A 88 8.49 -10.76 -10.36
N ARG A 89 8.76 -10.28 -11.58
CA ARG A 89 7.70 -9.85 -12.50
C ARG A 89 6.73 -11.00 -12.82
N GLU A 90 7.23 -12.21 -13.00
CA GLU A 90 6.41 -13.39 -13.31
C GLU A 90 5.49 -13.76 -12.15
N ASP A 91 6.02 -13.74 -10.92
CA ASP A 91 5.23 -14.02 -9.72
C ASP A 91 4.19 -12.93 -9.48
N TRP A 92 4.57 -11.66 -9.68
CA TRP A 92 3.63 -10.55 -9.62
C TRP A 92 2.51 -10.69 -10.64
N ASP A 93 2.82 -11.04 -11.89
CA ASP A 93 1.84 -11.27 -12.95
C ASP A 93 0.88 -12.41 -12.61
N ARG A 94 1.38 -13.47 -12.01
CA ARG A 94 0.58 -14.62 -11.56
C ARG A 94 -0.32 -14.24 -10.38
N TRP A 95 0.27 -13.60 -9.37
CA TRP A 95 -0.40 -13.22 -8.12
C TRP A 95 -1.50 -12.17 -8.33
N THR A 96 -1.27 -11.20 -9.22
CA THR A 96 -2.23 -10.11 -9.46
C THR A 96 -3.24 -10.39 -10.55
N ARG A 97 -3.20 -11.55 -11.18
CA ARG A 97 -4.11 -11.89 -12.28
C ARG A 97 -5.57 -11.82 -11.84
N GLY A 98 -6.37 -11.03 -12.58
CA GLY A 98 -7.78 -10.83 -12.28
C GLY A 98 -8.06 -9.87 -11.12
N THR A 99 -7.05 -9.26 -10.52
CA THR A 99 -7.21 -8.30 -9.41
C THR A 99 -7.02 -6.84 -9.86
N ALA A 100 -7.54 -5.90 -9.08
CA ALA A 100 -7.35 -4.46 -9.28
C ALA A 100 -5.88 -4.02 -9.14
N LEU A 101 -5.03 -4.79 -8.44
CA LEU A 101 -3.63 -4.48 -8.21
C LEU A 101 -2.84 -4.28 -9.53
N ARG A 102 -3.25 -4.96 -10.60
CA ARG A 102 -2.64 -4.82 -11.95
C ARG A 102 -2.68 -3.39 -12.48
N ARG A 103 -3.62 -2.56 -11.99
CA ARG A 103 -3.76 -1.17 -12.43
C ARG A 103 -2.53 -0.32 -12.09
N ALA A 104 -1.85 -0.59 -10.99
CA ALA A 104 -0.59 0.10 -10.66
C ALA A 104 0.57 -0.26 -11.61
N GLY A 105 0.51 -1.41 -12.26
CA GLY A 105 1.64 -1.99 -13.01
C GLY A 105 2.76 -2.48 -12.08
N TYR A 106 3.64 -3.34 -12.59
CA TYR A 106 4.74 -3.91 -11.80
C TYR A 106 5.66 -2.83 -11.21
N ALA A 107 6.17 -1.93 -12.05
CA ALA A 107 7.08 -0.87 -11.62
C ALA A 107 6.43 0.07 -10.58
N GLY A 108 5.17 0.48 -10.80
CA GLY A 108 4.42 1.30 -9.86
C GLY A 108 4.17 0.59 -8.52
N PHE A 109 3.84 -0.70 -8.56
CA PHE A 109 3.64 -1.50 -7.36
C PHE A 109 4.94 -1.64 -6.56
N LYS A 110 6.06 -2.03 -7.19
CA LYS A 110 7.38 -2.14 -6.54
C LYS A 110 7.86 -0.79 -5.98
N ARG A 111 7.64 0.31 -6.70
CA ARG A 111 7.88 1.66 -6.22
C ARG A 111 7.13 1.94 -4.91
N ASN A 112 5.84 1.59 -4.85
CA ASN A 112 5.01 1.82 -3.65
C ASN A 112 5.51 0.96 -2.47
N VAL A 113 5.91 -0.29 -2.73
CA VAL A 113 6.51 -1.17 -1.70
C VAL A 113 7.81 -0.58 -1.18
N ALA A 114 8.68 -0.04 -2.04
CA ALA A 114 9.90 0.62 -1.62
C ALA A 114 9.63 1.83 -0.71
N VAL A 115 8.61 2.67 -1.05
CA VAL A 115 8.19 3.79 -0.19
C VAL A 115 7.67 3.30 1.16
N ALA A 116 6.85 2.25 1.17
CA ALA A 116 6.32 1.68 2.40
C ALA A 116 7.43 1.13 3.31
N ILE A 117 8.43 0.43 2.76
CA ILE A 117 9.60 -0.03 3.51
C ILE A 117 10.39 1.16 4.06
N GLY A 118 10.65 2.19 3.24
CA GLY A 118 11.38 3.38 3.68
C GLY A 118 10.69 4.10 4.84
N ASN A 119 9.37 4.25 4.79
CA ASN A 119 8.60 4.83 5.89
C ASN A 119 8.62 3.96 7.15
N TRP A 120 8.53 2.64 6.98
CA TRP A 120 8.65 1.70 8.09
C TRP A 120 10.02 1.81 8.76
N LEU A 121 11.11 1.80 7.97
CA LEU A 121 12.47 1.93 8.49
C LEU A 121 12.70 3.27 9.19
N ALA A 122 12.16 4.37 8.66
CA ALA A 122 12.24 5.69 9.30
C ALA A 122 11.50 5.80 10.64
N ALA A 123 10.55 4.91 10.91
CA ALA A 123 9.76 4.87 12.14
C ALA A 123 10.29 3.86 13.16
N LEU A 124 11.37 3.15 12.86
CA LEU A 124 11.96 2.18 13.78
C LEU A 124 12.83 2.87 14.82
N ASP A 125 12.65 2.48 16.08
CA ASP A 125 13.60 2.79 17.15
C ASP A 125 14.62 1.65 17.24
N GLY A 126 15.73 1.74 16.50
CA GLY A 126 16.77 0.73 16.54
C GLY A 126 17.32 0.30 15.17
N GLU A 127 18.10 -0.78 15.17
CA GLU A 127 18.79 -1.25 13.97
C GLU A 127 17.80 -1.77 12.92
N PRO A 128 17.92 -1.31 11.64
CA PRO A 128 17.06 -1.77 10.56
C PRO A 128 17.18 -3.28 10.32
N PRO A 129 16.08 -4.02 10.11
CA PRO A 129 16.12 -5.44 9.78
C PRO A 129 16.99 -5.73 8.56
N ALA A 130 17.94 -6.64 8.70
CA ALA A 130 18.93 -6.95 7.67
C ALA A 130 18.29 -7.45 6.36
N ASP A 131 17.20 -8.18 6.45
CA ASP A 131 16.45 -8.72 5.31
C ASP A 131 15.74 -7.62 4.50
N ALA A 132 15.22 -6.58 5.16
CA ALA A 132 14.62 -5.41 4.51
C ALA A 132 15.68 -4.58 3.78
N VAL A 133 16.81 -4.33 4.45
CA VAL A 133 17.96 -3.63 3.84
C VAL A 133 18.50 -4.41 2.65
N ALA A 134 18.63 -5.74 2.76
CA ALA A 134 19.08 -6.59 1.65
C ALA A 134 18.12 -6.52 0.47
N ALA A 135 16.80 -6.63 0.70
CA ALA A 135 15.80 -6.53 -0.37
C ALA A 135 15.84 -5.18 -1.10
N LEU A 136 16.05 -4.09 -0.38
CA LEU A 136 16.22 -2.76 -0.99
C LEU A 136 17.54 -2.64 -1.78
N ARG A 137 18.64 -3.23 -1.28
CA ARG A 137 19.92 -3.27 -2.02
C ARG A 137 19.82 -4.06 -3.32
N ASP A 138 19.10 -5.17 -3.31
CA ASP A 138 18.83 -5.93 -4.52
C ASP A 138 18.00 -5.13 -5.51
N ALA A 139 17.00 -4.39 -5.02
CA ALA A 139 16.15 -3.52 -5.83
C ALA A 139 16.90 -2.33 -6.48
N LEU A 140 18.11 -1.96 -6.01
CA LEU A 140 18.97 -1.00 -6.72
C LEU A 140 19.45 -1.50 -8.09
N ARG A 141 19.33 -2.81 -8.35
CA ARG A 141 19.69 -3.44 -9.62
C ARG A 141 18.47 -3.83 -10.46
N ASP A 142 17.27 -3.44 -10.02
CA ASP A 142 16.03 -3.70 -10.76
C ASP A 142 16.11 -3.08 -12.17
N GLU A 143 15.50 -3.72 -13.15
CA GLU A 143 15.45 -3.22 -14.55
C GLU A 143 14.73 -1.87 -14.64
N GLU A 144 13.74 -1.65 -13.79
CA GLU A 144 12.90 -0.46 -13.77
C GLU A 144 13.60 0.71 -13.04
N PRO A 145 13.93 1.82 -13.73
CA PRO A 145 14.56 2.98 -13.10
C PRO A 145 13.75 3.54 -11.93
N LEU A 146 12.42 3.48 -12.06
CA LEU A 146 11.48 3.92 -11.04
C LEU A 146 11.64 3.16 -9.71
N VAL A 147 11.87 1.84 -9.79
CA VAL A 147 12.12 0.99 -8.62
C VAL A 147 13.45 1.34 -7.98
N ARG A 148 14.51 1.47 -8.80
CA ARG A 148 15.86 1.83 -8.31
C ARG A 148 15.88 3.14 -7.53
N GLU A 149 15.23 4.19 -8.07
CA GLU A 149 15.16 5.50 -7.44
C GLU A 149 14.51 5.43 -6.04
N HIS A 150 13.37 4.72 -5.94
CA HIS A 150 12.64 4.66 -4.68
C HIS A 150 13.30 3.72 -3.66
N ALA A 151 13.98 2.67 -4.13
CA ALA A 151 14.80 1.82 -3.28
C ALA A 151 16.00 2.59 -2.69
N ALA A 152 16.65 3.45 -3.48
CA ALA A 152 17.72 4.33 -3.00
C ALA A 152 17.21 5.27 -1.91
N TRP A 153 16.07 5.93 -2.14
CA TRP A 153 15.44 6.78 -1.13
C TRP A 153 15.10 6.01 0.15
N ALA A 154 14.56 4.80 0.03
CA ALA A 154 14.22 3.98 1.20
C ALA A 154 15.45 3.60 2.03
N LEU A 155 16.57 3.30 1.38
CA LEU A 155 17.85 3.04 2.06
C LEU A 155 18.41 4.28 2.77
N GLU A 156 18.17 5.49 2.25
CA GLU A 156 18.54 6.72 2.95
C GLU A 156 17.74 6.91 4.24
N GLN A 157 16.46 6.49 4.27
CA GLN A 157 15.66 6.54 5.49
C GLN A 157 16.23 5.61 6.56
N ALA A 158 16.66 4.40 6.19
CA ALA A 158 17.29 3.44 7.11
C ALA A 158 18.60 3.95 7.76
N ARG A 159 19.25 4.95 7.18
CA ARG A 159 20.49 5.54 7.73
C ARG A 159 20.22 6.70 8.68
N ARG A 160 18.99 7.21 8.68
CA ARG A 160 18.60 8.38 9.51
C ARG A 160 17.87 7.96 10.79
N ALA A 161 17.43 6.72 10.86
CA ALA A 161 16.90 6.08 12.06
C ALA A 161 18.05 5.60 12.95
#